data_907aab6cce492f12aa000743ea1107d3
#
_entry.id   907aab6cce492f12aa000743ea1107d3
#
_cell.length_a   1.000
_cell.length_b   1.000
_cell.length_c   1.000
_cell.angle_alpha   90.00
_cell.angle_beta   90.00
_cell.angle_gamma   90.00
#
_symmetry.space_group_name_H-M   'P 1'
#
loop_
_entity.id
_entity.type
_entity.pdbx_description
1 polymer ?
#
loop_
_entity_poly.entity_id
_entity_poly.type
_entity_poly.pdbx_seq_one_letter_code
_entity_poly.pdbx_strand_id
1 'polypeptide(L)'
;MAISFRAAAAVILVLAFVASCGGEYEDRELVIMTHDSFDISEEVIKEFEEANDATVVIQKAGDAGQALVRAILEKGNPSADLLYGIDNTYLGRALDEEIFDSYESKMLDKVPDRFTLDDTNHVTPIDFAYVNLNFDKAFLDDAGIQAPTTLEELAGPEWKSRLVVQNPAVSSPGLAFLIATVAYFGEDDDYDYLDFWKDLRANDVQVKDGWSEAYYTDFSKNGGDRPLVVSYATSPAAEVFFSEVELTESPTGNVLIDGATFLQIEGIGILKGANSKSLAKRFIDFALDTRFQEDFPDKMFVYPVNRDAKTPDFFRFAQVPTQPADISPAEIGEKREEWIDAWTKVVLR
;
A
#
# COMPACT_ATOMS: atom_id res chain seq x y z
N MET A 1 37.91 -59.47 -70.37
CA MET A 1 38.64 -58.22 -70.16
C MET A 1 37.58 -57.20 -69.82
N ALA A 2 37.30 -57.01 -68.53
CA ALA A 2 36.20 -56.16 -68.05
C ALA A 2 36.82 -54.99 -67.25
N ILE A 3 36.57 -53.80 -67.71
CA ILE A 3 37.01 -52.58 -67.07
C ILE A 3 35.81 -52.03 -66.27
N SER A 4 35.94 -51.96 -64.95
CA SER A 4 34.95 -51.44 -64.02
C SER A 4 35.20 -49.93 -63.80
N PHE A 5 34.20 -49.10 -64.14
CA PHE A 5 34.16 -47.69 -63.77
C PHE A 5 33.54 -47.50 -62.35
N ARG A 6 34.32 -46.96 -61.42
CA ARG A 6 33.83 -46.52 -60.12
C ARG A 6 33.46 -45.04 -60.28
N ALA A 7 32.17 -44.72 -60.11
CA ALA A 7 31.68 -43.37 -59.98
C ALA A 7 31.80 -42.95 -58.52
N ALA A 8 32.58 -41.91 -58.26
CA ALA A 8 32.64 -41.27 -56.97
C ALA A 8 31.51 -40.21 -56.85
N ALA A 9 30.56 -40.46 -55.97
CA ALA A 9 29.52 -39.45 -55.62
C ALA A 9 30.07 -38.50 -54.59
N ALA A 10 30.25 -37.21 -54.93
CA ALA A 10 30.58 -36.17 -54.03
C ALA A 10 29.31 -35.69 -53.33
N VAL A 11 29.19 -35.97 -52.03
CA VAL A 11 28.14 -35.42 -51.16
C VAL A 11 28.52 -34.01 -50.73
N ILE A 12 27.85 -33.01 -51.32
CA ILE A 12 27.97 -31.61 -50.87
C ILE A 12 27.06 -31.43 -49.64
N LEU A 13 27.69 -31.34 -48.46
CA LEU A 13 27.01 -31.00 -47.21
C LEU A 13 26.76 -29.48 -47.16
N VAL A 14 25.52 -29.06 -47.47
CA VAL A 14 25.09 -27.67 -47.30
C VAL A 14 24.78 -27.49 -45.81
N LEU A 15 25.72 -26.91 -45.06
CA LEU A 15 25.48 -26.37 -43.70
C LEU A 15 24.59 -25.14 -43.84
N ALA A 16 23.28 -25.30 -43.59
CA ALA A 16 22.38 -24.18 -43.36
C ALA A 16 22.73 -23.60 -42.00
N PHE A 17 23.40 -22.45 -41.98
CA PHE A 17 23.45 -21.59 -40.79
C PHE A 17 22.04 -21.06 -40.55
N VAL A 18 21.31 -21.68 -39.65
CA VAL A 18 20.14 -21.05 -39.03
C VAL A 18 20.70 -19.97 -38.09
N ALA A 19 20.76 -18.74 -38.56
CA ALA A 19 20.91 -17.59 -37.67
C ALA A 19 19.65 -17.59 -36.78
N SER A 20 19.75 -18.17 -35.59
CA SER A 20 18.81 -17.97 -34.53
C SER A 20 18.92 -16.48 -34.18
N CYS A 21 18.01 -15.65 -34.70
CA CYS A 21 17.68 -14.41 -34.04
C CYS A 21 17.17 -14.79 -32.67
N GLY A 22 18.03 -14.69 -31.64
CA GLY A 22 17.64 -14.72 -30.26
C GLY A 22 16.86 -13.44 -29.99
N GLY A 23 15.59 -13.41 -30.41
CA GLY A 23 14.62 -12.55 -29.77
C GLY A 23 14.46 -13.15 -28.38
N GLU A 24 14.78 -12.40 -27.34
CA GLU A 24 14.28 -12.69 -25.99
C GLU A 24 12.78 -12.91 -26.17
N TYR A 25 12.31 -14.10 -25.83
CA TYR A 25 10.89 -14.35 -25.63
C TYR A 25 10.54 -13.47 -24.42
N GLU A 26 10.04 -12.26 -24.67
CA GLU A 26 9.42 -11.47 -23.61
C GLU A 26 8.23 -12.29 -23.11
N ASP A 27 8.25 -12.63 -21.82
CA ASP A 27 7.08 -13.19 -21.17
C ASP A 27 5.91 -12.23 -21.39
N ARG A 28 4.79 -12.78 -21.86
CA ARG A 28 3.59 -11.99 -22.14
C ARG A 28 2.69 -11.86 -20.93
N GLU A 29 3.15 -12.30 -19.78
CA GLU A 29 2.42 -12.21 -18.52
C GLU A 29 3.21 -11.32 -17.55
N LEU A 30 2.51 -10.40 -16.89
CA LEU A 30 3.02 -9.57 -15.82
C LEU A 30 2.25 -9.89 -14.54
N VAL A 31 2.93 -10.41 -13.53
CA VAL A 31 2.31 -10.72 -12.24
C VAL A 31 2.63 -9.60 -11.25
N ILE A 32 1.59 -9.02 -10.67
CA ILE A 32 1.71 -7.95 -9.67
C ILE A 32 1.19 -8.47 -8.33
N MET A 33 2.08 -8.64 -7.36
CA MET A 33 1.71 -8.93 -5.98
C MET A 33 1.23 -7.65 -5.30
N THR A 34 0.09 -7.72 -4.62
CA THR A 34 -0.55 -6.57 -3.98
C THR A 34 -1.10 -6.94 -2.60
N HIS A 35 -1.42 -5.94 -1.78
CA HIS A 35 -2.28 -6.15 -0.61
C HIS A 35 -3.75 -6.40 -1.03
N ASP A 36 -4.56 -6.92 -0.09
CA ASP A 36 -5.93 -7.38 -0.38
C ASP A 36 -6.89 -6.25 -0.81
N SER A 37 -6.64 -5.02 -0.35
CA SER A 37 -7.48 -3.86 -0.66
C SER A 37 -7.19 -3.24 -2.04
N PHE A 38 -6.13 -3.68 -2.74
CA PHE A 38 -5.80 -3.15 -4.07
C PHE A 38 -6.96 -3.34 -5.04
N ASP A 39 -7.33 -2.28 -5.73
CA ASP A 39 -8.32 -2.28 -6.81
C ASP A 39 -7.94 -1.29 -7.91
N ILE A 40 -8.27 -1.60 -9.15
CA ILE A 40 -8.06 -0.79 -10.35
C ILE A 40 -9.11 -1.20 -11.39
N SER A 41 -9.59 -0.28 -12.23
CA SER A 41 -10.55 -0.60 -13.27
C SER A 41 -10.02 -1.61 -14.28
N GLU A 42 -10.84 -2.59 -14.64
CA GLU A 42 -10.50 -3.58 -15.66
C GLU A 42 -10.14 -2.91 -17.00
N GLU A 43 -10.79 -1.79 -17.31
CA GLU A 43 -10.53 -1.01 -18.52
C GLU A 43 -9.11 -0.43 -18.54
N VAL A 44 -8.61 0.05 -17.38
CA VAL A 44 -7.26 0.60 -17.26
C VAL A 44 -6.21 -0.52 -17.44
N ILE A 45 -6.43 -1.67 -16.81
CA ILE A 45 -5.56 -2.83 -16.99
C ILE A 45 -5.57 -3.28 -18.45
N LYS A 46 -6.74 -3.35 -19.07
CA LYS A 46 -6.89 -3.75 -20.47
C LYS A 46 -6.19 -2.80 -21.44
N GLU A 47 -6.20 -1.49 -21.19
CA GLU A 47 -5.44 -0.52 -21.98
C GLU A 47 -3.94 -0.84 -21.96
N PHE A 48 -3.38 -1.21 -20.80
CA PHE A 48 -1.99 -1.64 -20.70
C PHE A 48 -1.74 -2.96 -21.44
N GLU A 49 -2.62 -3.95 -21.27
CA GLU A 49 -2.52 -5.27 -21.91
C GLU A 49 -2.52 -5.15 -23.44
N GLU A 50 -3.46 -4.39 -24.01
CA GLU A 50 -3.58 -4.16 -25.45
C GLU A 50 -2.36 -3.41 -26.01
N ALA A 51 -1.83 -2.41 -25.29
CA ALA A 51 -0.67 -1.63 -25.70
C ALA A 51 0.64 -2.44 -25.70
N ASN A 52 0.70 -3.52 -24.91
CA ASN A 52 1.91 -4.31 -24.69
C ASN A 52 1.82 -5.76 -25.21
N ASP A 53 0.69 -6.19 -25.81
CA ASP A 53 0.39 -7.58 -26.18
C ASP A 53 0.69 -8.55 -25.03
N ALA A 54 0.19 -8.21 -23.83
CA ALA A 54 0.48 -8.90 -22.57
C ALA A 54 -0.78 -9.12 -21.74
N THR A 55 -0.69 -9.96 -20.71
CA THR A 55 -1.72 -10.18 -19.70
C THR A 55 -1.20 -9.73 -18.33
N VAL A 56 -2.03 -9.03 -17.56
CA VAL A 56 -1.72 -8.62 -16.18
C VAL A 56 -2.47 -9.52 -15.20
N VAL A 57 -1.73 -10.10 -14.25
CA VAL A 57 -2.28 -10.94 -13.18
C VAL A 57 -2.09 -10.23 -11.85
N ILE A 58 -3.18 -9.88 -11.17
CA ILE A 58 -3.14 -9.32 -9.81
C ILE A 58 -3.17 -10.46 -8.80
N GLN A 59 -2.11 -10.57 -7.99
CA GLN A 59 -1.95 -11.58 -6.95
C GLN A 59 -2.07 -10.95 -5.56
N LYS A 60 -3.24 -11.07 -4.94
CA LYS A 60 -3.46 -10.58 -3.58
C LYS A 60 -2.75 -11.47 -2.56
N ALA A 61 -2.07 -10.88 -1.57
CA ALA A 61 -1.16 -11.57 -0.67
C ALA A 61 -1.37 -11.22 0.82
N GLY A 62 -2.59 -10.85 1.20
CA GLY A 62 -2.93 -10.40 2.55
C GLY A 62 -2.78 -8.89 2.71
N ASP A 63 -2.62 -8.41 3.94
CA ASP A 63 -2.31 -6.98 4.16
C ASP A 63 -0.84 -6.69 3.81
N ALA A 64 -0.46 -5.41 3.68
CA ALA A 64 0.84 -5.00 3.14
C ALA A 64 2.06 -5.66 3.79
N GLY A 65 2.04 -5.81 5.13
CA GLY A 65 3.11 -6.50 5.86
C GLY A 65 3.20 -7.98 5.52
N GLN A 66 2.06 -8.64 5.25
CA GLN A 66 2.04 -10.07 4.83
C GLN A 66 2.57 -10.21 3.40
N ALA A 67 2.20 -9.30 2.50
CA ALA A 67 2.71 -9.27 1.12
C ALA A 67 4.24 -9.08 1.11
N LEU A 68 4.76 -8.16 1.94
CA LEU A 68 6.20 -7.96 2.09
C LEU A 68 6.92 -9.22 2.59
N VAL A 69 6.41 -9.85 3.66
CA VAL A 69 7.00 -11.10 4.20
C VAL A 69 7.03 -12.18 3.14
N ARG A 70 5.96 -12.32 2.35
CA ARG A 70 5.92 -13.29 1.25
C ARG A 70 6.99 -12.98 0.19
N ALA A 71 7.13 -11.73 -0.24
CA ALA A 71 8.15 -11.32 -1.20
C ALA A 71 9.58 -11.59 -0.68
N ILE A 72 9.83 -11.38 0.62
CA ILE A 72 11.12 -11.70 1.27
C ILE A 72 11.39 -13.21 1.24
N LEU A 73 10.42 -14.04 1.57
CA LEU A 73 10.55 -15.51 1.55
C LEU A 73 10.79 -16.05 0.14
N GLU A 74 10.28 -15.38 -0.88
CA GLU A 74 10.44 -15.73 -2.30
C GLU A 74 11.66 -15.08 -2.94
N LYS A 75 12.52 -14.36 -2.19
CA LYS A 75 13.70 -13.66 -2.70
C LYS A 75 14.55 -14.54 -3.63
N GLY A 76 14.82 -14.03 -4.83
CA GLY A 76 15.63 -14.69 -5.86
C GLY A 76 14.85 -15.64 -6.78
N ASN A 77 13.62 -16.01 -6.43
CA ASN A 77 12.70 -16.74 -7.31
C ASN A 77 11.25 -16.31 -7.00
N PRO A 78 10.92 -15.03 -7.23
CA PRO A 78 9.61 -14.50 -6.87
C PRO A 78 8.49 -15.08 -7.73
N SER A 79 7.31 -15.25 -7.13
CA SER A 79 6.09 -15.66 -7.85
C SER A 79 5.42 -14.49 -8.59
N ALA A 80 5.94 -13.28 -8.43
CA ALA A 80 5.46 -12.07 -9.09
C ALA A 80 6.63 -11.25 -9.66
N ASP A 81 6.32 -10.33 -10.56
CA ASP A 81 7.31 -9.42 -11.16
C ASP A 81 7.40 -8.08 -10.42
N LEU A 82 6.27 -7.63 -9.90
CA LEU A 82 6.12 -6.39 -9.15
C LEU A 82 5.52 -6.67 -7.77
N LEU A 83 5.91 -5.86 -6.79
CA LEU A 83 5.22 -5.73 -5.52
C LEU A 83 4.71 -4.30 -5.38
N TYR A 84 3.38 -4.13 -5.28
CA TYR A 84 2.71 -2.87 -4.97
C TYR A 84 2.25 -2.86 -3.50
N GLY A 85 2.22 -1.67 -2.90
CA GLY A 85 1.74 -1.44 -1.53
C GLY A 85 2.86 -1.45 -0.49
N ILE A 86 4.12 -1.29 -0.92
CA ILE A 86 5.22 -0.97 0.00
C ILE A 86 5.17 0.51 0.30
N ASP A 87 4.87 0.84 1.53
CA ASP A 87 4.79 2.21 1.98
C ASP A 87 6.02 2.65 2.79
N ASN A 88 6.03 3.92 3.15
CA ASN A 88 7.12 4.52 3.93
C ASN A 88 7.29 3.92 5.34
N THR A 89 6.37 3.08 5.83
CA THR A 89 6.53 2.35 7.11
C THR A 89 7.29 1.03 6.93
N TYR A 90 7.19 0.41 5.74
CA TYR A 90 7.83 -0.86 5.40
C TYR A 90 9.06 -0.73 4.52
N LEU A 91 9.29 0.46 3.94
CA LEU A 91 10.35 0.72 2.95
C LEU A 91 11.73 0.30 3.45
N GLY A 92 12.12 0.73 4.66
CA GLY A 92 13.44 0.41 5.23
C GLY A 92 13.69 -1.10 5.23
N ARG A 93 12.75 -1.89 5.74
CA ARG A 93 12.86 -3.36 5.75
C ARG A 93 12.96 -3.95 4.34
N ALA A 94 12.17 -3.45 3.39
CA ALA A 94 12.17 -3.95 2.02
C ALA A 94 13.53 -3.67 1.32
N LEU A 95 14.15 -2.52 1.59
CA LEU A 95 15.45 -2.15 1.06
C LEU A 95 16.59 -2.96 1.73
N ASP A 96 16.57 -3.13 3.04
CA ASP A 96 17.55 -3.93 3.79
C ASP A 96 17.57 -5.40 3.35
N GLU A 97 16.40 -5.93 3.00
CA GLU A 97 16.25 -7.28 2.46
C GLU A 97 16.66 -7.37 0.99
N GLU A 98 16.97 -6.26 0.32
CA GLU A 98 17.42 -6.22 -1.09
C GLU A 98 16.51 -7.01 -2.04
N ILE A 99 15.19 -6.92 -1.89
CA ILE A 99 14.22 -7.69 -2.69
C ILE A 99 13.90 -7.06 -4.03
N PHE A 100 14.33 -5.83 -4.30
CA PHE A 100 14.01 -5.08 -5.50
C PHE A 100 15.21 -4.87 -6.44
N ASP A 101 14.92 -4.79 -7.74
CA ASP A 101 15.79 -4.22 -8.76
C ASP A 101 15.48 -2.72 -8.93
N SER A 102 16.52 -1.91 -9.09
CA SER A 102 16.35 -0.47 -9.28
C SER A 102 15.80 -0.14 -10.68
N TYR A 103 14.86 0.81 -10.74
CA TYR A 103 14.33 1.37 -11.98
C TYR A 103 13.94 2.83 -11.81
N GLU A 104 14.63 3.72 -12.51
CA GLU A 104 14.27 5.13 -12.58
C GLU A 104 13.22 5.33 -13.69
N SER A 105 11.96 5.55 -13.29
CA SER A 105 10.88 5.80 -14.24
C SER A 105 11.06 7.17 -14.90
N LYS A 106 10.84 7.24 -16.21
CA LYS A 106 10.84 8.50 -16.98
C LYS A 106 9.69 9.44 -16.58
N MET A 107 8.74 8.97 -15.78
CA MET A 107 7.58 9.73 -15.31
C MET A 107 7.80 10.37 -13.93
N LEU A 108 8.95 10.14 -13.28
CA LEU A 108 9.24 10.70 -11.94
C LEU A 108 9.25 12.23 -11.90
N ASP A 109 9.49 12.90 -13.04
CA ASP A 109 9.36 14.36 -13.15
C ASP A 109 7.94 14.87 -12.88
N LYS A 110 6.93 14.00 -12.93
CA LYS A 110 5.53 14.29 -12.59
C LYS A 110 5.22 14.16 -11.08
N VAL A 111 6.11 13.54 -10.33
CA VAL A 111 5.95 13.29 -8.88
C VAL A 111 6.66 14.41 -8.10
N PRO A 112 5.97 15.14 -7.22
CA PRO A 112 6.62 16.11 -6.33
C PRO A 112 7.62 15.44 -5.38
N ASP A 113 8.77 16.10 -5.11
CA ASP A 113 9.88 15.58 -4.28
C ASP A 113 9.42 15.10 -2.89
N ARG A 114 8.38 15.73 -2.32
CA ARG A 114 7.83 15.34 -1.00
C ARG A 114 7.27 13.92 -0.94
N PHE A 115 7.05 13.28 -2.10
CA PHE A 115 6.57 11.91 -2.21
C PHE A 115 7.68 10.92 -2.59
N THR A 116 8.93 11.38 -2.70
CA THR A 116 10.05 10.47 -2.93
C THR A 116 10.16 9.49 -1.78
N LEU A 117 10.05 8.20 -2.10
CA LEU A 117 10.20 7.10 -1.14
C LEU A 117 11.66 6.67 -1.01
N ASP A 118 12.33 6.52 -2.14
CA ASP A 118 13.65 5.91 -2.24
C ASP A 118 14.51 6.61 -3.29
N ASP A 119 15.57 7.27 -2.84
CA ASP A 119 16.53 7.97 -3.72
C ASP A 119 17.34 7.01 -4.61
N THR A 120 17.28 5.70 -4.35
CA THR A 120 17.97 4.68 -5.15
C THR A 120 17.07 4.02 -6.20
N ASN A 121 15.82 4.47 -6.32
CA ASN A 121 14.82 4.04 -7.29
C ASN A 121 14.49 2.53 -7.26
N HIS A 122 14.53 1.89 -6.09
CA HIS A 122 14.04 0.52 -5.92
C HIS A 122 12.52 0.48 -5.73
N VAL A 123 11.94 1.53 -5.16
CA VAL A 123 10.50 1.70 -4.98
C VAL A 123 10.04 3.03 -5.55
N THR A 124 9.14 2.97 -6.53
CA THR A 124 8.53 4.14 -7.18
C THR A 124 7.23 4.49 -6.46
N PRO A 125 7.03 5.73 -5.97
CA PRO A 125 5.77 6.14 -5.33
C PRO A 125 4.63 6.14 -6.35
N ILE A 126 3.45 5.68 -5.95
CA ILE A 126 2.26 5.58 -6.82
C ILE A 126 1.10 6.41 -6.29
N ASP A 127 0.89 6.43 -4.99
CA ASP A 127 -0.19 7.15 -4.35
C ASP A 127 0.16 7.56 -2.93
N PHE A 128 -0.70 8.37 -2.32
CA PHE A 128 -0.59 8.72 -0.91
C PHE A 128 -1.95 8.88 -0.25
N ALA A 129 -1.97 8.68 1.05
CA ALA A 129 -3.12 8.94 1.90
C ALA A 129 -2.67 9.42 3.28
N TYR A 130 -3.63 9.76 4.15
CA TYR A 130 -3.37 10.09 5.54
C TYR A 130 -4.10 9.09 6.43
N VAL A 131 -3.34 8.36 7.24
CA VAL A 131 -3.89 7.44 8.25
C VAL A 131 -4.27 8.25 9.49
N ASN A 132 -5.51 8.09 9.93
CA ASN A 132 -6.10 8.73 11.09
C ASN A 132 -7.17 7.84 11.73
N LEU A 133 -7.99 8.37 12.62
CA LEU A 133 -9.18 7.70 13.12
C LEU A 133 -10.41 8.19 12.35
N ASN A 134 -11.28 7.27 11.95
CA ASN A 134 -12.63 7.60 11.51
C ASN A 134 -13.64 7.30 12.62
N PHE A 135 -14.73 8.06 12.64
CA PHE A 135 -15.84 7.83 13.57
C PHE A 135 -17.20 7.74 12.85
N ASP A 136 -18.10 6.98 13.44
CA ASP A 136 -19.49 6.84 13.00
C ASP A 136 -20.32 7.97 13.64
N LYS A 137 -20.79 8.91 12.82
CA LYS A 137 -21.57 10.07 13.28
C LYS A 137 -22.87 9.65 13.94
N ALA A 138 -23.59 8.70 13.34
CA ALA A 138 -24.90 8.26 13.88
C ALA A 138 -24.74 7.61 15.25
N PHE A 139 -23.69 6.80 15.44
CA PHE A 139 -23.41 6.22 16.76
C PHE A 139 -23.08 7.27 17.81
N LEU A 140 -22.24 8.26 17.47
CA LEU A 140 -21.86 9.31 18.40
C LEU A 140 -23.06 10.20 18.77
N ASP A 141 -23.89 10.56 17.80
CA ASP A 141 -25.11 11.34 18.00
C ASP A 141 -26.11 10.60 18.91
N ASP A 142 -26.35 9.30 18.67
CA ASP A 142 -27.24 8.47 19.47
C ASP A 142 -26.73 8.27 20.91
N ALA A 143 -25.40 8.19 21.09
CA ALA A 143 -24.75 8.09 22.37
C ALA A 143 -24.63 9.44 23.10
N GLY A 144 -24.85 10.56 22.41
CA GLY A 144 -24.70 11.93 22.94
C GLY A 144 -23.25 12.29 23.28
N ILE A 145 -22.27 11.74 22.56
CA ILE A 145 -20.85 11.99 22.75
C ILE A 145 -20.25 12.72 21.53
N GLN A 146 -19.19 13.49 21.78
CA GLN A 146 -18.45 14.18 20.72
C GLN A 146 -17.25 13.33 20.28
N ALA A 147 -16.83 13.47 19.02
CA ALA A 147 -15.59 12.87 18.55
C ALA A 147 -14.39 13.37 19.39
N PRO A 148 -13.38 12.52 19.66
CA PRO A 148 -12.22 12.92 20.45
C PRO A 148 -11.41 14.00 19.72
N THR A 149 -10.82 14.91 20.50
CA THR A 149 -10.01 16.02 20.00
C THR A 149 -8.52 15.88 20.33
N THR A 150 -8.18 14.92 21.22
CA THR A 150 -6.82 14.51 21.54
C THR A 150 -6.72 13.00 21.62
N LEU A 151 -5.51 12.45 21.51
CA LEU A 151 -5.32 10.99 21.65
C LEU A 151 -5.55 10.52 23.09
N GLU A 152 -5.22 11.34 24.09
CA GLU A 152 -5.41 11.02 25.50
C GLU A 152 -6.88 10.76 25.87
N GLU A 153 -7.82 11.45 25.21
CA GLU A 153 -9.26 11.21 25.41
C GLU A 153 -9.65 9.75 25.14
N LEU A 154 -8.98 9.06 24.20
CA LEU A 154 -9.24 7.65 23.84
C LEU A 154 -8.96 6.70 25.00
N ALA A 155 -8.07 7.06 25.91
CA ALA A 155 -7.76 6.32 27.12
C ALA A 155 -8.83 6.53 28.21
N GLY A 156 -9.71 7.51 28.05
CA GLY A 156 -10.78 7.83 28.98
C GLY A 156 -11.92 6.80 28.99
N PRO A 157 -12.69 6.73 30.10
CA PRO A 157 -13.75 5.75 30.28
C PRO A 157 -14.91 5.89 29.27
N GLU A 158 -15.07 7.06 28.68
CA GLU A 158 -16.06 7.34 27.63
C GLU A 158 -15.79 6.51 26.37
N TRP A 159 -14.51 6.23 26.09
CA TRP A 159 -14.08 5.49 24.89
C TRP A 159 -13.84 4.00 25.15
N LYS A 160 -14.23 3.49 26.33
CA LYS A 160 -14.07 2.07 26.61
C LYS A 160 -14.84 1.18 25.64
N SER A 161 -14.15 0.17 25.08
CA SER A 161 -14.69 -0.75 24.07
C SER A 161 -15.22 -0.08 22.81
N ARG A 162 -14.62 1.06 22.40
CA ARG A 162 -15.12 1.87 21.27
C ARG A 162 -14.12 2.05 20.12
N LEU A 163 -12.91 1.55 20.24
CA LEU A 163 -11.87 1.68 19.23
C LEU A 163 -11.48 0.31 18.67
N VAL A 164 -11.38 0.20 17.36
CA VAL A 164 -10.72 -0.89 16.66
C VAL A 164 -9.51 -0.38 15.89
N VAL A 165 -8.40 -1.09 16.00
CA VAL A 165 -7.11 -0.82 15.34
C VAL A 165 -6.62 -2.06 14.63
N GLN A 166 -5.62 -1.90 13.75
CA GLN A 166 -4.95 -3.04 13.13
C GLN A 166 -3.64 -3.35 13.86
N ASN A 167 -3.22 -4.61 13.72
CA ASN A 167 -1.96 -5.12 14.24
C ASN A 167 -0.77 -4.53 13.46
N PRO A 168 0.10 -3.72 14.06
CA PRO A 168 1.19 -3.04 13.38
C PRO A 168 2.26 -4.00 12.80
N ALA A 169 2.29 -5.25 13.25
CA ALA A 169 3.23 -6.23 12.73
C ALA A 169 2.89 -6.70 11.31
N VAL A 170 1.62 -6.57 10.87
CA VAL A 170 1.13 -7.13 9.61
C VAL A 170 0.36 -6.14 8.74
N SER A 171 -0.15 -5.05 9.33
CA SER A 171 -1.00 -4.06 8.65
C SER A 171 -0.34 -2.69 8.57
N SER A 172 -0.32 -2.11 7.39
CA SER A 172 0.21 -0.77 7.10
C SER A 172 -0.48 0.33 7.90
N PRO A 173 -1.82 0.50 7.88
CA PRO A 173 -2.47 1.53 8.68
C PRO A 173 -2.30 1.31 10.18
N GLY A 174 -2.20 0.05 10.64
CA GLY A 174 -1.89 -0.25 12.04
C GLY A 174 -0.50 0.23 12.44
N LEU A 175 0.50 0.00 11.60
CA LEU A 175 1.86 0.47 11.84
C LEU A 175 1.95 1.99 11.72
N ALA A 176 1.29 2.59 10.73
CA ALA A 176 1.22 4.03 10.57
C ALA A 176 0.62 4.73 11.81
N PHE A 177 -0.45 4.16 12.39
CA PHE A 177 -1.04 4.69 13.62
C PHE A 177 -0.12 4.50 14.83
N LEU A 178 0.56 3.34 14.97
CA LEU A 178 1.57 3.15 16.01
C LEU A 178 2.66 4.22 15.89
N ILE A 179 3.23 4.43 14.72
CA ILE A 179 4.28 5.43 14.48
C ILE A 179 3.77 6.86 14.76
N ALA A 180 2.51 7.16 14.39
CA ALA A 180 1.91 8.45 14.73
C ALA A 180 1.81 8.65 16.25
N THR A 181 1.51 7.60 17.04
CA THR A 181 1.50 7.69 18.49
C THR A 181 2.91 7.85 19.09
N VAL A 182 3.93 7.24 18.49
CA VAL A 182 5.33 7.48 18.87
C VAL A 182 5.72 8.93 18.63
N ALA A 183 5.40 9.48 17.46
CA ALA A 183 5.68 10.87 17.13
C ALA A 183 4.95 11.87 18.05
N TYR A 184 3.73 11.53 18.48
CA TYR A 184 2.88 12.40 19.30
C TYR A 184 3.27 12.40 20.78
N PHE A 185 3.52 11.23 21.38
CA PHE A 185 3.79 11.06 22.80
C PHE A 185 5.29 10.97 23.15
N GLY A 186 6.16 10.69 22.14
CA GLY A 186 7.57 10.40 22.41
C GLY A 186 7.80 9.01 23.03
N GLU A 187 9.09 8.74 23.32
CA GLU A 187 9.58 7.47 23.89
C GLU A 187 10.07 7.57 25.33
N ASP A 188 10.43 8.77 25.79
CA ASP A 188 11.13 9.01 27.05
C ASP A 188 10.41 10.05 27.94
N ASP A 189 9.18 10.42 27.63
CA ASP A 189 8.38 11.36 28.41
C ASP A 189 7.73 10.69 29.62
N ASP A 190 7.24 11.50 30.59
CA ASP A 190 6.52 11.00 31.79
C ASP A 190 5.27 10.15 31.44
N TYR A 191 4.68 10.38 30.28
CA TYR A 191 3.61 9.59 29.65
C TYR A 191 3.96 9.39 28.19
N ASP A 192 4.51 8.24 27.85
CA ASP A 192 4.99 7.89 26.51
C ASP A 192 3.92 7.12 25.69
N TYR A 193 4.30 6.78 24.45
CA TYR A 193 3.40 6.01 23.58
C TYR A 193 3.04 4.62 24.13
N LEU A 194 3.91 3.97 24.91
CA LEU A 194 3.61 2.66 25.53
C LEU A 194 2.62 2.79 26.67
N ASP A 195 2.68 3.86 27.46
CA ASP A 195 1.67 4.14 28.48
C ASP A 195 0.30 4.41 27.85
N PHE A 196 0.26 5.16 26.73
CA PHE A 196 -0.97 5.33 25.96
C PHE A 196 -1.55 4.01 25.47
N TRP A 197 -0.73 3.12 24.87
CA TRP A 197 -1.19 1.83 24.39
C TRP A 197 -1.60 0.87 25.52
N LYS A 198 -0.97 0.96 26.67
CA LYS A 198 -1.38 0.22 27.87
C LYS A 198 -2.75 0.68 28.38
N ASP A 199 -3.01 2.00 28.34
CA ASP A 199 -4.30 2.54 28.69
C ASP A 199 -5.38 2.17 27.66
N LEU A 200 -5.07 2.17 26.36
CA LEU A 200 -5.97 1.67 25.31
C LEU A 200 -6.30 0.19 25.51
N ARG A 201 -5.33 -0.63 25.89
CA ARG A 201 -5.57 -2.05 26.23
C ARG A 201 -6.51 -2.17 27.43
N ALA A 202 -6.28 -1.40 28.49
CA ALA A 202 -7.17 -1.37 29.66
C ALA A 202 -8.57 -0.86 29.30
N ASN A 203 -8.67 -0.06 28.26
CA ASN A 203 -9.89 0.49 27.69
C ASN A 203 -10.54 -0.45 26.63
N ASP A 204 -10.06 -1.69 26.52
CA ASP A 204 -10.61 -2.74 25.64
C ASP A 204 -10.53 -2.35 24.15
N VAL A 205 -9.38 -1.84 23.71
CA VAL A 205 -9.11 -1.64 22.27
C VAL A 205 -9.16 -2.99 21.56
N GLN A 206 -9.88 -3.05 20.44
CA GLN A 206 -9.93 -4.24 19.60
C GLN A 206 -8.82 -4.20 18.56
N VAL A 207 -8.09 -5.32 18.41
CA VAL A 207 -7.00 -5.45 17.44
C VAL A 207 -7.37 -6.46 16.36
N LYS A 208 -7.19 -6.11 15.09
CA LYS A 208 -7.42 -6.95 13.91
C LYS A 208 -6.15 -7.08 13.07
N ASP A 209 -6.04 -8.15 12.29
CA ASP A 209 -4.84 -8.37 11.48
C ASP A 209 -4.84 -7.57 10.17
N GLY A 210 -6.00 -7.09 9.69
CA GLY A 210 -6.10 -6.32 8.46
C GLY A 210 -7.11 -5.19 8.52
N TRP A 211 -6.89 -4.19 7.64
CA TRP A 211 -7.77 -3.03 7.53
C TRP A 211 -9.20 -3.41 7.12
N SER A 212 -9.33 -4.30 6.14
CA SER A 212 -10.66 -4.73 5.64
C SER A 212 -11.53 -5.35 6.73
N GLU A 213 -10.95 -6.17 7.63
CA GLU A 213 -11.68 -6.75 8.74
C GLU A 213 -12.11 -5.66 9.74
N ALA A 214 -11.18 -4.79 10.15
CA ALA A 214 -11.48 -3.71 11.09
C ALA A 214 -12.55 -2.76 10.55
N TYR A 215 -12.47 -2.37 9.27
CA TYR A 215 -13.36 -1.38 8.68
C TYR A 215 -14.73 -1.96 8.32
N TYR A 216 -14.79 -3.10 7.63
CA TYR A 216 -16.04 -3.66 7.12
C TYR A 216 -16.77 -4.59 8.07
N THR A 217 -16.11 -5.07 9.15
CA THR A 217 -16.73 -6.01 10.09
C THR A 217 -16.93 -5.41 11.48
N ASP A 218 -15.94 -4.67 11.99
CA ASP A 218 -15.95 -4.24 13.40
C ASP A 218 -16.36 -2.77 13.58
N PHE A 219 -16.17 -1.92 12.57
CA PHE A 219 -16.61 -0.53 12.60
C PHE A 219 -18.14 -0.45 12.56
N SER A 220 -18.74 0.31 13.48
CA SER A 220 -20.19 0.35 13.68
C SER A 220 -20.96 0.84 12.45
N LYS A 221 -20.38 1.75 11.66
CA LYS A 221 -20.97 2.20 10.39
C LYS A 221 -21.29 1.04 9.45
N ASN A 222 -20.52 -0.03 9.50
CA ASN A 222 -20.67 -1.23 8.67
C ASN A 222 -21.27 -2.43 9.42
N GLY A 223 -21.89 -2.20 10.58
CA GLY A 223 -22.62 -3.20 11.35
C GLY A 223 -21.85 -3.83 12.51
N GLY A 224 -20.62 -3.38 12.78
CA GLY A 224 -19.85 -3.76 13.95
C GLY A 224 -20.30 -3.03 15.24
N ASP A 225 -19.47 -3.07 16.28
CA ASP A 225 -19.76 -2.45 17.57
C ASP A 225 -18.75 -1.37 18.00
N ARG A 226 -17.78 -1.04 17.15
CA ARG A 226 -16.71 -0.06 17.41
C ARG A 226 -16.97 1.23 16.63
N PRO A 227 -17.36 2.34 17.28
CA PRO A 227 -17.64 3.60 16.59
C PRO A 227 -16.40 4.36 16.12
N LEU A 228 -15.20 3.94 16.52
CA LEU A 228 -13.91 4.47 16.06
C LEU A 228 -13.09 3.35 15.41
N VAL A 229 -12.47 3.67 14.29
CA VAL A 229 -11.57 2.77 13.55
C VAL A 229 -10.34 3.52 13.05
N VAL A 230 -9.16 2.90 13.14
CA VAL A 230 -7.98 3.39 12.40
C VAL A 230 -8.22 3.16 10.92
N SER A 231 -8.19 4.23 10.13
CA SER A 231 -8.43 4.21 8.69
C SER A 231 -7.84 5.45 8.03
N TYR A 232 -8.45 5.91 6.95
CA TYR A 232 -7.90 6.98 6.13
C TYR A 232 -8.75 8.26 6.17
N ALA A 233 -8.10 9.40 6.01
CA ALA A 233 -8.79 10.70 5.93
C ALA A 233 -9.69 10.82 4.67
N THR A 234 -9.53 9.91 3.72
CA THR A 234 -10.36 9.77 2.52
C THR A 234 -11.57 8.87 2.71
N SER A 235 -11.64 8.05 3.77
CA SER A 235 -12.77 7.15 4.01
C SER A 235 -14.14 7.84 4.00
N PRO A 236 -14.31 9.07 4.54
CA PRO A 236 -15.58 9.78 4.42
C PRO A 236 -16.02 10.05 2.97
N ALA A 237 -15.08 10.21 2.04
CA ALA A 237 -15.40 10.34 0.62
C ALA A 237 -15.86 9.01 0.01
N ALA A 238 -15.22 7.89 0.41
CA ALA A 238 -15.64 6.55 0.01
C ALA A 238 -17.08 6.22 0.46
N GLU A 239 -17.45 6.58 1.70
CA GLU A 239 -18.80 6.38 2.22
C GLU A 239 -19.86 7.13 1.41
N VAL A 240 -19.53 8.32 0.90
CA VAL A 240 -20.42 9.08 0.02
C VAL A 240 -20.50 8.45 -1.36
N PHE A 241 -19.36 8.00 -1.89
CA PHE A 241 -19.29 7.37 -3.22
C PHE A 241 -20.14 6.08 -3.29
N PHE A 242 -20.06 5.22 -2.27
CA PHE A 242 -20.81 3.96 -2.22
C PHE A 242 -22.25 4.10 -1.73
N SER A 243 -22.69 5.31 -1.40
CA SER A 243 -24.07 5.51 -0.96
C SER A 243 -25.07 5.31 -2.10
N GLU A 244 -26.13 4.55 -1.84
CA GLU A 244 -27.25 4.37 -2.79
C GLU A 244 -28.12 5.63 -2.95
N VAL A 245 -27.94 6.62 -2.08
CA VAL A 245 -28.65 7.90 -2.08
C VAL A 245 -27.66 9.05 -2.18
N GLU A 246 -28.07 10.15 -2.79
CA GLU A 246 -27.26 11.36 -2.85
C GLU A 246 -27.10 11.94 -1.43
N LEU A 247 -25.85 12.02 -0.98
CA LEU A 247 -25.50 12.58 0.32
C LEU A 247 -24.89 13.97 0.17
N THR A 248 -25.31 14.90 1.03
CA THR A 248 -24.70 16.23 1.15
C THR A 248 -23.56 16.28 2.16
N GLU A 249 -23.45 15.27 3.02
CA GLU A 249 -22.36 15.07 3.97
C GLU A 249 -22.08 13.57 4.15
N SER A 250 -20.88 13.24 4.58
CA SER A 250 -20.51 11.84 4.86
C SER A 250 -21.14 11.35 6.17
N PRO A 251 -21.59 10.09 6.25
CA PRO A 251 -22.06 9.46 7.49
C PRO A 251 -20.94 9.22 8.50
N THR A 252 -19.68 9.30 8.07
CA THR A 252 -18.51 9.21 8.93
C THR A 252 -17.75 10.52 8.99
N GLY A 253 -16.88 10.65 9.98
CA GLY A 253 -16.01 11.81 10.14
C GLY A 253 -14.58 11.39 10.44
N ASN A 254 -13.66 12.33 10.35
CA ASN A 254 -12.24 12.17 10.69
C ASN A 254 -11.92 12.77 12.04
N VAL A 255 -11.11 12.08 12.83
CA VAL A 255 -10.42 12.62 14.00
C VAL A 255 -9.04 13.07 13.53
N LEU A 256 -8.92 14.35 13.20
CA LEU A 256 -7.68 14.96 12.73
C LEU A 256 -7.01 15.71 13.88
N ILE A 257 -6.05 15.07 14.53
CA ILE A 257 -5.26 15.65 15.62
C ILE A 257 -3.90 16.05 15.06
N ASP A 258 -3.48 17.29 15.28
CA ASP A 258 -2.18 17.78 14.85
C ASP A 258 -1.06 16.92 15.47
N GLY A 259 -0.15 16.44 14.65
CA GLY A 259 0.95 15.56 15.05
C GLY A 259 0.58 14.06 15.19
N ALA A 260 -0.70 13.67 15.06
CA ALA A 260 -1.16 12.30 15.25
C ALA A 260 -1.78 11.66 14.00
N THR A 261 -1.62 12.28 12.83
CA THR A 261 -2.05 11.75 11.54
C THR A 261 -0.83 11.41 10.72
N PHE A 262 -0.75 10.23 10.16
CA PHE A 262 0.43 9.78 9.42
C PHE A 262 0.25 9.95 7.92
N LEU A 263 1.22 10.61 7.24
CA LEU A 263 1.30 10.62 5.79
C LEU A 263 1.86 9.28 5.31
N GLN A 264 1.00 8.46 4.74
CA GLN A 264 1.38 7.21 4.09
C GLN A 264 1.58 7.46 2.59
N ILE A 265 2.70 7.00 2.06
CA ILE A 265 3.01 7.03 0.63
C ILE A 265 3.26 5.59 0.20
N GLU A 266 2.44 5.08 -0.72
CA GLU A 266 2.60 3.72 -1.23
C GLU A 266 3.35 3.70 -2.55
N GLY A 267 4.12 2.67 -2.76
CA GLY A 267 4.92 2.51 -3.95
C GLY A 267 4.91 1.10 -4.53
N ILE A 268 5.55 0.99 -5.67
CA ILE A 268 5.73 -0.24 -6.43
C ILE A 268 7.21 -0.48 -6.72
N GLY A 269 7.67 -1.71 -6.59
CA GLY A 269 9.04 -2.12 -6.91
C GLY A 269 9.10 -3.36 -7.79
N ILE A 270 10.15 -3.47 -8.62
CA ILE A 270 10.43 -4.66 -9.44
C ILE A 270 11.11 -5.69 -8.56
N LEU A 271 10.49 -6.87 -8.39
CA LEU A 271 11.08 -7.93 -7.57
C LEU A 271 12.36 -8.48 -8.21
N LYS A 272 13.38 -8.67 -7.39
CA LYS A 272 14.68 -9.21 -7.83
C LYS A 272 14.53 -10.67 -8.24
N GLY A 273 14.81 -10.96 -9.51
CA GLY A 273 14.55 -12.27 -10.09
C GLY A 273 13.24 -12.34 -10.91
N ALA A 274 12.52 -11.23 -11.04
CA ALA A 274 11.32 -11.14 -11.89
C ALA A 274 11.56 -11.65 -13.32
N ASN A 275 10.58 -12.33 -13.87
CA ASN A 275 10.63 -12.88 -15.21
C ASN A 275 10.38 -11.82 -16.29
N SER A 276 9.40 -10.95 -16.07
CA SER A 276 8.88 -9.97 -17.05
C SER A 276 9.37 -8.55 -16.77
N LYS A 277 10.69 -8.36 -16.52
CA LYS A 277 11.27 -7.04 -16.14
C LYS A 277 10.99 -5.91 -17.13
N SER A 278 10.90 -6.20 -18.41
CA SER A 278 10.60 -5.20 -19.43
C SER A 278 9.15 -4.72 -19.33
N LEU A 279 8.20 -5.66 -19.11
CA LEU A 279 6.80 -5.33 -18.83
C LEU A 279 6.64 -4.59 -17.50
N ALA A 280 7.36 -5.02 -16.47
CA ALA A 280 7.35 -4.39 -15.14
C ALA A 280 7.75 -2.90 -15.20
N LYS A 281 8.80 -2.57 -15.93
CA LYS A 281 9.22 -1.17 -16.16
C LYS A 281 8.15 -0.35 -16.89
N ARG A 282 7.56 -0.92 -17.95
CA ARG A 282 6.48 -0.26 -18.69
C ARG A 282 5.23 -0.06 -17.81
N PHE A 283 4.94 -1.02 -16.92
CA PHE A 283 3.82 -0.90 -16.00
C PHE A 283 4.06 0.21 -14.96
N ILE A 284 5.26 0.34 -14.41
CA ILE A 284 5.60 1.45 -13.50
C ILE A 284 5.43 2.80 -14.20
N ASP A 285 5.92 2.94 -15.44
CA ASP A 285 5.71 4.16 -16.24
C ASP A 285 4.22 4.44 -16.46
N PHE A 286 3.42 3.41 -16.76
CA PHE A 286 1.99 3.50 -16.96
C PHE A 286 1.24 3.83 -15.66
N ALA A 287 1.66 3.24 -14.53
CA ALA A 287 1.07 3.51 -13.22
C ALA A 287 1.26 4.97 -12.74
N LEU A 288 2.27 5.67 -13.28
CA LEU A 288 2.46 7.10 -13.06
C LEU A 288 1.78 8.00 -14.11
N ASP A 289 1.21 7.43 -15.18
CA ASP A 289 0.46 8.22 -16.16
C ASP A 289 -0.88 8.70 -15.61
N THR A 290 -1.36 9.85 -16.09
CA THR A 290 -2.63 10.46 -15.65
C THR A 290 -3.80 9.50 -15.79
N ARG A 291 -3.82 8.62 -16.79
CA ARG A 291 -4.89 7.65 -17.00
C ARG A 291 -5.04 6.67 -15.83
N PHE A 292 -3.93 6.13 -15.35
CA PHE A 292 -3.92 5.25 -14.17
C PHE A 292 -4.17 6.04 -12.88
N GLN A 293 -3.49 7.17 -12.74
CA GLN A 293 -3.53 8.02 -11.55
C GLN A 293 -4.91 8.67 -11.31
N GLU A 294 -5.70 8.91 -12.33
CA GLU A 294 -7.08 9.41 -12.19
C GLU A 294 -8.11 8.30 -11.89
N ASP A 295 -7.77 7.02 -12.15
CA ASP A 295 -8.61 5.87 -11.79
C ASP A 295 -8.46 5.47 -10.31
N PHE A 296 -7.26 5.60 -9.75
CA PHE A 296 -6.96 5.20 -8.38
C PHE A 296 -7.85 5.85 -7.31
N PRO A 297 -8.14 7.16 -7.35
CA PRO A 297 -9.07 7.78 -6.42
C PRO A 297 -10.46 7.14 -6.41
N ASP A 298 -10.95 6.67 -7.55
CA ASP A 298 -12.27 6.03 -7.67
C ASP A 298 -12.27 4.58 -7.16
N LYS A 299 -11.10 3.94 -7.08
CA LYS A 299 -10.94 2.53 -6.72
C LYS A 299 -10.32 2.32 -5.36
N MET A 300 -9.25 3.03 -5.08
CA MET A 300 -8.47 2.89 -3.85
C MET A 300 -8.80 3.97 -2.81
N PHE A 301 -9.48 5.06 -3.22
CA PHE A 301 -9.76 6.21 -2.36
C PHE A 301 -8.47 6.82 -1.76
N VAL A 302 -7.40 6.85 -2.55
CA VAL A 302 -6.12 7.46 -2.25
C VAL A 302 -5.88 8.67 -3.15
N TYR A 303 -4.94 9.52 -2.80
CA TYR A 303 -4.54 10.65 -3.64
C TYR A 303 -3.47 10.23 -4.64
N PRO A 304 -3.57 10.67 -5.91
CA PRO A 304 -2.53 10.43 -6.91
C PRO A 304 -1.26 11.20 -6.58
N VAL A 305 -0.08 10.60 -6.82
CA VAL A 305 1.21 11.33 -6.70
C VAL A 305 1.52 12.17 -7.93
N ASN A 306 0.96 11.85 -9.10
CA ASN A 306 1.16 12.64 -10.30
C ASN A 306 0.45 13.98 -10.18
N ARG A 307 1.22 15.09 -10.24
CA ARG A 307 0.71 16.46 -10.08
C ARG A 307 -0.28 16.90 -11.17
N ASP A 308 -0.31 16.23 -12.31
CA ASP A 308 -1.19 16.55 -13.43
C ASP A 308 -2.53 15.78 -13.34
N ALA A 309 -2.62 14.75 -12.49
CA ALA A 309 -3.84 13.96 -12.28
C ALA A 309 -4.86 14.71 -11.41
N LYS A 310 -6.14 14.49 -11.69
CA LYS A 310 -7.26 15.12 -10.98
C LYS A 310 -7.93 14.12 -10.07
N THR A 311 -8.35 14.59 -8.90
CA THR A 311 -9.25 13.84 -8.03
C THR A 311 -10.71 14.08 -8.40
N PRO A 312 -11.60 13.09 -8.22
CA PRO A 312 -13.02 13.23 -8.52
C PRO A 312 -13.72 14.14 -7.51
N ASP A 313 -14.88 14.66 -7.87
CA ASP A 313 -15.65 15.66 -7.08
C ASP A 313 -16.01 15.19 -5.68
N PHE A 314 -16.21 13.88 -5.46
CA PHE A 314 -16.54 13.35 -4.13
C PHE A 314 -15.36 13.44 -3.14
N PHE A 315 -14.12 13.63 -3.60
CA PHE A 315 -12.97 13.92 -2.72
C PHE A 315 -13.12 15.22 -1.91
N ARG A 316 -14.11 16.07 -2.23
CA ARG A 316 -14.48 17.21 -1.36
C ARG A 316 -14.91 16.79 0.05
N PHE A 317 -15.28 15.52 0.24
CA PHE A 317 -15.60 14.94 1.56
C PHE A 317 -14.38 14.34 2.27
N ALA A 318 -13.26 14.17 1.55
CA ALA A 318 -11.98 13.84 2.16
C ALA A 318 -11.37 15.08 2.83
N GLN A 319 -10.58 14.85 3.86
CA GLN A 319 -9.90 15.93 4.58
C GLN A 319 -8.38 15.72 4.51
N VAL A 320 -7.65 16.82 4.39
CA VAL A 320 -6.18 16.81 4.45
C VAL A 320 -5.78 17.42 5.80
N PRO A 321 -5.02 16.68 6.64
CA PRO A 321 -4.55 17.21 7.92
C PRO A 321 -3.57 18.37 7.70
N THR A 322 -3.58 19.32 8.63
CA THR A 322 -2.72 20.51 8.58
C THR A 322 -1.29 20.19 9.04
N GLN A 323 -1.15 19.34 10.04
CA GLN A 323 0.12 18.96 10.64
C GLN A 323 0.13 17.44 10.85
N PRO A 324 0.59 16.66 9.86
CA PRO A 324 0.81 15.23 10.06
C PRO A 324 1.95 14.98 11.05
N ALA A 325 2.07 13.75 11.54
CA ALA A 325 3.14 13.30 12.41
C ALA A 325 4.52 13.62 11.80
N ASP A 326 5.40 14.23 12.59
CA ASP A 326 6.76 14.57 12.17
C ASP A 326 7.73 13.49 12.66
N ILE A 327 8.00 12.54 11.80
CA ILE A 327 8.94 11.46 12.05
C ILE A 327 9.69 11.13 10.75
N SER A 328 11.00 10.97 10.85
CA SER A 328 11.81 10.78 9.65
C SER A 328 11.75 9.33 9.13
N PRO A 329 11.83 9.11 7.79
CA PRO A 329 11.93 7.76 7.22
C PRO A 329 13.13 6.97 7.75
N ALA A 330 14.24 7.65 8.06
CA ALA A 330 15.43 7.02 8.64
C ALA A 330 15.16 6.47 10.05
N GLU A 331 14.47 7.23 10.88
CA GLU A 331 14.08 6.81 12.23
C GLU A 331 13.09 5.65 12.18
N ILE A 332 12.12 5.69 11.28
CA ILE A 332 11.20 4.57 11.05
C ILE A 332 11.99 3.31 10.66
N GLY A 333 12.92 3.42 9.69
CA GLY A 333 13.77 2.30 9.27
C GLY A 333 14.58 1.70 10.41
N GLU A 334 15.12 2.52 11.31
CA GLU A 334 15.94 2.09 12.42
C GLU A 334 15.14 1.46 13.57
N LYS A 335 14.00 2.05 13.94
CA LYS A 335 13.28 1.73 15.19
C LYS A 335 11.98 0.94 15.03
N ARG A 336 11.45 0.79 13.83
CA ARG A 336 10.12 0.19 13.65
C ARG A 336 9.95 -1.20 14.28
N GLU A 337 10.96 -2.06 14.18
CA GLU A 337 10.91 -3.41 14.75
C GLU A 337 10.88 -3.34 16.30
N GLU A 338 11.63 -2.42 16.90
CA GLU A 338 11.61 -2.19 18.34
C GLU A 338 10.23 -1.71 18.81
N TRP A 339 9.63 -0.75 18.10
CA TRP A 339 8.28 -0.26 18.41
C TRP A 339 7.22 -1.34 18.28
N ILE A 340 7.26 -2.16 17.22
CA ILE A 340 6.34 -3.29 17.03
C ILE A 340 6.49 -4.32 18.16
N ASP A 341 7.72 -4.66 18.53
CA ASP A 341 8.01 -5.62 19.59
C ASP A 341 7.56 -5.10 20.96
N ALA A 342 7.78 -3.83 21.27
CA ALA A 342 7.36 -3.18 22.50
C ALA A 342 5.81 -3.11 22.57
N TRP A 343 5.16 -2.68 21.51
CA TRP A 343 3.72 -2.64 21.38
C TRP A 343 3.09 -4.04 21.56
N THR A 344 3.65 -5.06 20.90
CA THR A 344 3.19 -6.44 20.99
C THR A 344 3.21 -6.97 22.43
N LYS A 345 4.25 -6.60 23.21
CA LYS A 345 4.36 -6.99 24.64
C LYS A 345 3.29 -6.30 25.49
N VAL A 346 2.96 -5.05 25.18
CA VAL A 346 2.01 -4.25 25.96
C VAL A 346 0.57 -4.60 25.59
N VAL A 347 0.25 -4.74 24.29
CA VAL A 347 -1.13 -4.84 23.80
C VAL A 347 -1.61 -6.28 23.66
N LEU A 348 -0.77 -7.20 23.17
CA LEU A 348 -1.18 -8.57 22.82
C LEU A 348 -0.82 -9.60 23.88
N ARG A 349 0.05 -9.31 24.85
CA ARG A 349 0.52 -10.22 25.90
C ARG A 349 0.20 -9.69 27.29
#